data_81f6de9b222fb30634cb23995ed0010d
#
_entry.id   81f6de9b222fb30634cb23995ed0010d
#
_cell.length_a   1.000
_cell.length_b   1.000
_cell.length_c   1.000
_cell.angle_alpha   90.00
_cell.angle_beta   90.00
_cell.angle_gamma   90.00
#
_symmetry.space_group_name_H-M   'P 1'
#
loop_
_entity.id
_entity.type
_entity.pdbx_description
1 polymer ?
#
loop_
_entity_poly.entity_id
_entity_poly.type
_entity_poly.pdbx_seq_one_letter_code
_entity_poly.pdbx_strand_id
1 'polypeptide(L)'
;MKKVFVLCICIAVLAIVFVFSGKGKYTKVLQDLNVDDLDKIVIYNADVSVTLDQKDDMQKMVDILTSMQLRETSPNTKDGFAFSIELYDHNGEETTIVVASLDITIGGKNYKCKDDYCEQIRNLYEQY
;
A
#
# COMPACT_ATOMS: atom_id res chain seq x y z
N MET A 1 26.04 -13.89 -0.42
CA MET A 1 25.94 -13.72 1.03
C MET A 1 26.09 -12.29 1.49
N LYS A 2 27.00 -11.49 0.91
CA LYS A 2 27.13 -10.07 1.27
C LYS A 2 25.86 -9.24 0.95
N LYS A 3 25.12 -9.58 -0.10
CA LYS A 3 23.88 -8.89 -0.47
C LYS A 3 22.75 -9.11 0.53
N VAL A 4 22.64 -10.31 1.10
CA VAL A 4 21.62 -10.63 2.11
C VAL A 4 21.93 -9.92 3.41
N PHE A 5 23.19 -9.83 3.79
CA PHE A 5 23.61 -9.13 5.00
C PHE A 5 23.34 -7.64 4.94
N VAL A 6 23.64 -7.00 3.82
CA VAL A 6 23.37 -5.58 3.58
C VAL A 6 21.86 -5.32 3.58
N LEU A 7 21.07 -6.22 2.99
CA LEU A 7 19.62 -6.11 2.98
C LEU A 7 19.04 -6.17 4.38
N CYS A 8 19.53 -7.09 5.22
CA CYS A 8 19.08 -7.21 6.62
C CYS A 8 19.40 -5.96 7.43
N ILE A 9 20.58 -5.36 7.23
CA ILE A 9 20.98 -4.11 7.89
C ILE A 9 20.08 -2.96 7.45
N CYS A 10 19.78 -2.85 6.15
CA CYS A 10 18.89 -1.81 5.63
C CYS A 10 17.47 -1.93 6.19
N ILE A 11 16.95 -3.15 6.30
CA ILE A 11 15.63 -3.42 6.89
C ILE A 11 15.63 -3.04 8.37
N ALA A 12 16.69 -3.38 9.11
CA ALA A 12 16.81 -3.03 10.52
C ALA A 12 16.88 -1.52 10.73
N VAL A 13 17.65 -0.80 9.90
CA VAL A 13 17.75 0.66 9.97
C VAL A 13 16.41 1.30 9.62
N LEU A 14 15.72 0.82 8.60
CA LEU A 14 14.39 1.29 8.24
C LEU A 14 13.38 1.05 9.37
N ALA A 15 13.45 -0.10 10.04
CA ALA A 15 12.59 -0.39 11.18
C ALA A 15 12.85 0.55 12.35
N ILE A 16 14.11 0.87 12.64
CA ILE A 16 14.48 1.81 13.71
C ILE A 16 14.00 3.22 13.39
N VAL A 17 14.22 3.70 12.17
CA VAL A 17 13.74 5.01 11.73
C VAL A 17 12.21 5.07 11.79
N PHE A 18 11.54 4.00 11.42
CA PHE A 18 10.09 3.90 11.48
C PHE A 18 9.57 4.00 12.92
N VAL A 19 10.22 3.34 13.87
CA VAL A 19 9.83 3.38 15.29
C VAL A 19 9.99 4.79 15.87
N PHE A 20 11.05 5.51 15.49
CA PHE A 20 11.30 6.86 16.01
C PHE A 20 10.48 7.94 15.32
N SER A 21 10.11 7.77 14.04
CA SER A 21 9.38 8.78 13.28
C SER A 21 7.88 8.55 13.22
N GLY A 22 7.40 7.36 13.65
CA GLY A 22 6.04 6.90 13.40
C GLY A 22 4.95 7.55 14.25
N LYS A 23 5.28 8.14 15.41
CA LYS A 23 4.26 8.71 16.28
C LYS A 23 4.07 10.19 16.00
N GLY A 24 2.97 10.53 15.35
CA GLY A 24 2.53 11.90 15.13
C GLY A 24 2.95 12.54 13.82
N LYS A 25 3.74 11.87 13.00
CA LYS A 25 4.16 12.39 11.70
C LYS A 25 3.66 11.53 10.56
N TYR A 26 3.21 12.19 9.48
CA TYR A 26 2.90 11.50 8.24
C TYR A 26 4.19 11.18 7.48
N THR A 27 4.31 9.93 7.04
CA THR A 27 5.44 9.46 6.24
C THR A 27 4.94 8.70 5.01
N LYS A 28 5.78 8.63 3.98
CA LYS A 28 5.47 7.86 2.78
C LYS A 28 5.88 6.40 2.99
N VAL A 29 5.04 5.66 3.69
CA VAL A 29 5.30 4.25 4.07
C VAL A 29 5.49 3.37 2.84
N LEU A 30 4.78 3.67 1.74
CA LEU A 30 4.81 2.89 0.51
C LEU A 30 5.74 3.46 -0.56
N GLN A 31 6.64 4.38 -0.21
CA GLN A 31 7.50 5.07 -1.19
C GLN A 31 8.42 4.12 -1.97
N ASP A 32 8.78 2.99 -1.39
CA ASP A 32 9.69 2.02 -2.01
C ASP A 32 8.99 1.01 -2.91
N LEU A 33 7.68 1.10 -3.03
CA LEU A 33 6.91 0.23 -3.90
C LEU A 33 7.29 0.49 -5.36
N ASN A 34 7.68 -0.57 -6.07
CA ASN A 34 8.14 -0.49 -7.44
C ASN A 34 7.31 -1.43 -8.32
N VAL A 35 6.77 -0.88 -9.40
CA VAL A 35 5.96 -1.65 -10.35
C VAL A 35 6.72 -2.83 -10.96
N ASP A 36 8.04 -2.71 -11.10
CA ASP A 36 8.87 -3.77 -11.67
C ASP A 36 8.93 -5.04 -10.80
N ASP A 37 8.59 -4.90 -9.51
CA ASP A 37 8.55 -6.02 -8.57
C ASP A 37 7.19 -6.73 -8.54
N LEU A 38 6.21 -6.22 -9.28
CA LEU A 38 4.83 -6.71 -9.24
C LEU A 38 4.47 -7.52 -10.47
N ASP A 39 3.75 -8.62 -10.27
CA ASP A 39 3.12 -9.41 -11.33
C ASP A 39 1.75 -8.88 -11.68
N LYS A 40 0.96 -8.55 -10.67
CA LYS A 40 -0.39 -8.03 -10.85
C LYS A 40 -0.86 -7.29 -9.61
N ILE A 41 -1.87 -6.47 -9.80
CA ILE A 41 -2.61 -5.79 -8.74
C ILE A 41 -4.08 -6.13 -8.92
N VAL A 42 -4.74 -6.58 -7.85
CA VAL A 42 -6.18 -6.85 -7.86
C VAL A 42 -6.87 -5.84 -6.97
N ILE A 43 -7.86 -5.14 -7.52
CA ILE A 43 -8.64 -4.14 -6.79
C ILE A 43 -10.04 -4.71 -6.58
N TYR A 44 -10.45 -4.81 -5.32
CA TYR A 44 -11.79 -5.25 -4.94
C TYR A 44 -12.63 -4.06 -4.49
N ASN A 45 -13.85 -3.99 -5.00
CA ASN A 45 -14.89 -3.10 -4.49
C ASN A 45 -16.11 -4.00 -4.22
N ALA A 46 -16.34 -4.31 -2.96
CA ALA A 46 -17.31 -5.31 -2.52
C ALA A 46 -17.02 -6.67 -3.20
N ASP A 47 -17.97 -7.21 -3.99
CA ASP A 47 -17.85 -8.53 -4.62
C ASP A 47 -17.21 -8.46 -6.01
N VAL A 48 -16.93 -7.28 -6.53
CA VAL A 48 -16.41 -7.11 -7.88
C VAL A 48 -14.93 -6.76 -7.83
N SER A 49 -14.12 -7.48 -8.61
CA SER A 49 -12.70 -7.22 -8.67
C SER A 49 -12.24 -6.86 -10.09
N VAL A 50 -11.19 -6.08 -10.14
CA VAL A 50 -10.48 -5.71 -11.36
C VAL A 50 -9.01 -6.10 -11.20
N THR A 51 -8.45 -6.76 -12.20
CA THR A 51 -7.03 -7.15 -12.19
C THR A 51 -6.24 -6.27 -13.14
N LEU A 52 -5.20 -5.64 -12.60
CA LEU A 52 -4.22 -4.87 -13.37
C LEU A 52 -3.00 -5.74 -13.56
N ASP A 53 -2.72 -6.17 -14.77
CA ASP A 53 -1.55 -7.00 -15.11
C ASP A 53 -0.63 -6.34 -16.14
N GLN A 54 -1.05 -5.19 -16.69
CA GLN A 54 -0.22 -4.41 -17.59
C GLN A 54 0.59 -3.39 -16.78
N LYS A 55 1.87 -3.24 -17.13
CA LYS A 55 2.79 -2.38 -16.39
C LYS A 55 2.29 -0.94 -16.28
N ASP A 56 1.76 -0.39 -17.36
CA ASP A 56 1.28 1.00 -17.37
C ASP A 56 0.10 1.20 -16.41
N ASP A 57 -0.80 0.21 -16.34
CA ASP A 57 -1.95 0.27 -15.44
C ASP A 57 -1.54 0.09 -13.98
N MET A 58 -0.62 -0.84 -13.72
CA MET A 58 -0.06 -1.03 -12.39
C MET A 58 0.70 0.21 -11.93
N GLN A 59 1.40 0.90 -12.83
CA GLN A 59 2.13 2.12 -12.50
C GLN A 59 1.19 3.21 -11.99
N LYS A 60 -0.02 3.32 -12.56
CA LYS A 60 -1.02 4.30 -12.09
C LYS A 60 -1.40 4.04 -10.63
N MET A 61 -1.60 2.77 -10.26
CA MET A 61 -1.89 2.42 -8.88
C MET A 61 -0.68 2.66 -7.97
N VAL A 62 0.51 2.28 -8.41
CA VAL A 62 1.75 2.52 -7.66
C VAL A 62 1.95 4.02 -7.40
N ASP A 63 1.66 4.87 -8.39
CA ASP A 63 1.76 6.32 -8.23
C ASP A 63 0.80 6.85 -7.15
N ILE A 64 -0.42 6.31 -7.08
CA ILE A 64 -1.38 6.66 -6.04
C ILE A 64 -0.84 6.22 -4.67
N LEU A 65 -0.42 4.97 -4.55
CA LEU A 65 0.02 4.38 -3.28
C LEU A 65 1.29 5.04 -2.74
N THR A 66 2.25 5.32 -3.62
CA THR A 66 3.51 5.96 -3.21
C THR A 66 3.35 7.42 -2.84
N SER A 67 2.26 8.05 -3.27
CA SER A 67 1.93 9.45 -2.90
C SER A 67 1.32 9.56 -1.52
N MET A 68 0.81 8.47 -0.96
CA MET A 68 0.12 8.49 0.33
C MET A 68 1.06 8.84 1.46
N GLN A 69 0.67 9.83 2.26
CA GLN A 69 1.33 10.17 3.51
C GLN A 69 0.53 9.56 4.64
N LEU A 70 1.14 8.63 5.36
CA LEU A 70 0.48 7.79 6.35
C LEU A 70 1.08 7.99 7.73
N ARG A 71 0.21 7.89 8.74
CA ARG A 71 0.58 7.92 10.15
C ARG A 71 0.01 6.69 10.82
N GLU A 72 0.85 5.93 11.51
CA GLU A 72 0.38 4.74 12.23
C GLU A 72 -0.60 5.14 13.33
N THR A 73 -1.71 4.40 13.42
CA THR A 73 -2.77 4.66 14.41
C THR A 73 -3.14 3.38 15.14
N SER A 74 -3.93 3.54 16.21
CA SER A 74 -4.57 2.41 16.88
C SER A 74 -5.56 1.71 15.94
N PRO A 75 -5.88 0.43 16.18
CA PRO A 75 -6.83 -0.30 15.35
C PRO A 75 -8.14 0.48 15.19
N ASN A 76 -8.60 0.53 13.95
CA ASN A 76 -9.81 1.24 13.60
C ASN A 76 -11.01 0.31 13.70
N THR A 77 -12.05 0.74 14.40
CA THR A 77 -13.25 -0.05 14.62
C THR A 77 -14.35 0.24 13.60
N LYS A 78 -14.08 1.06 12.60
CA LYS A 78 -15.08 1.36 11.58
C LYS A 78 -15.32 0.17 10.68
N ASP A 79 -16.58 -0.18 10.49
CA ASP A 79 -17.00 -1.22 9.58
C ASP A 79 -17.01 -0.68 8.15
N GLY A 80 -16.60 -1.53 7.22
CA GLY A 80 -16.64 -1.22 5.80
C GLY A 80 -15.35 -0.64 5.24
N PHE A 81 -15.13 -0.91 3.98
CA PHE A 81 -14.00 -0.39 3.21
C PHE A 81 -14.50 0.01 1.82
N ALA A 82 -13.86 1.01 1.21
CA ALA A 82 -14.16 1.38 -0.17
C ALA A 82 -13.47 0.43 -1.14
N PHE A 83 -12.20 0.14 -0.89
CA PHE A 83 -11.40 -0.72 -1.76
C PHE A 83 -10.46 -1.61 -0.95
N SER A 84 -10.25 -2.83 -1.44
CA SER A 84 -9.17 -3.69 -0.99
C SER A 84 -8.23 -3.92 -2.17
N ILE A 85 -6.96 -3.63 -1.98
CA ILE A 85 -5.95 -3.70 -3.04
C ILE A 85 -4.95 -4.79 -2.67
N GLU A 86 -4.82 -5.79 -3.54
CA GLU A 86 -3.87 -6.88 -3.35
C GLU A 86 -2.73 -6.73 -4.34
N LEU A 87 -1.51 -6.63 -3.81
CA LEU A 87 -0.29 -6.53 -4.60
C LEU A 87 0.41 -7.89 -4.59
N TYR A 88 0.64 -8.46 -5.77
CA TYR A 88 1.33 -9.74 -5.92
C TYR A 88 2.70 -9.51 -6.53
N ASP A 89 3.75 -9.98 -5.85
CA ASP A 89 5.11 -9.90 -6.39
C ASP A 89 5.45 -11.13 -7.25
N HIS A 90 6.67 -11.15 -7.80
CA HIS A 90 7.12 -12.24 -8.66
C HIS A 90 7.31 -13.57 -7.93
N ASN A 91 7.35 -13.55 -6.61
CA ASN A 91 7.46 -14.75 -5.78
C ASN A 91 6.08 -15.28 -5.36
N GLY A 92 5.01 -14.63 -5.78
CA GLY A 92 3.66 -14.99 -5.38
C GLY A 92 3.27 -14.48 -3.99
N GLU A 93 4.10 -13.68 -3.35
CA GLU A 93 3.75 -13.07 -2.07
C GLU A 93 2.73 -11.95 -2.28
N GLU A 94 1.80 -11.86 -1.35
CA GLU A 94 0.68 -10.94 -1.40
C GLU A 94 0.79 -9.91 -0.29
N THR A 95 0.56 -8.65 -0.65
CA THR A 95 0.39 -7.56 0.31
C THR A 95 -1.00 -6.97 0.11
N THR A 96 -1.79 -6.92 1.17
CA THR A 96 -3.15 -6.38 1.12
C THR A 96 -3.18 -4.98 1.73
N ILE A 97 -3.74 -4.04 0.97
CA ILE A 97 -3.96 -2.66 1.40
C ILE A 97 -5.47 -2.39 1.35
N VAL A 98 -6.04 -2.10 2.51
CA VAL A 98 -7.46 -1.76 2.62
C VAL A 98 -7.60 -0.25 2.74
N VAL A 99 -8.43 0.35 1.90
CA VAL A 99 -8.67 1.80 1.87
C VAL A 99 -10.11 2.08 2.26
N ALA A 100 -10.28 2.81 3.34
CA ALA A 100 -11.60 3.22 3.85
C ALA A 100 -11.53 4.71 4.16
N SER A 101 -11.70 5.55 3.14
CA SER A 101 -11.54 7.00 3.22
C SER A 101 -10.12 7.38 3.67
N LEU A 102 -9.97 7.96 4.86
CA LEU A 102 -8.66 8.31 5.41
C LEU A 102 -8.02 7.16 6.20
N ASP A 103 -8.73 6.06 6.39
CA ASP A 103 -8.24 4.92 7.16
C ASP A 103 -7.64 3.89 6.21
N ILE A 104 -6.35 3.58 6.41
CA ILE A 104 -5.60 2.66 5.56
C ILE A 104 -5.08 1.53 6.43
N THR A 105 -5.24 0.30 5.96
CA THR A 105 -4.68 -0.89 6.61
C THR A 105 -3.71 -1.55 5.64
N ILE A 106 -2.48 -1.76 6.07
CA ILE A 106 -1.44 -2.40 5.27
C ILE A 106 -0.88 -3.58 6.04
N GLY A 107 -1.09 -4.79 5.52
CA GLY A 107 -0.55 -6.00 6.14
C GLY A 107 -0.97 -6.15 7.60
N GLY A 108 -2.17 -5.73 7.96
CA GLY A 108 -2.68 -5.80 9.32
C GLY A 108 -2.35 -4.61 10.21
N LYS A 109 -1.54 -3.66 9.74
CA LYS A 109 -1.24 -2.42 10.47
C LYS A 109 -2.18 -1.30 10.03
N ASN A 110 -2.61 -0.49 10.98
CA ASN A 110 -3.57 0.57 10.75
C ASN A 110 -2.88 1.93 10.67
N TYR A 111 -3.29 2.72 9.68
CA TYR A 111 -2.73 4.04 9.40
C TYR A 111 -3.84 5.05 9.15
N LYS A 112 -3.54 6.32 9.39
CA LYS A 112 -4.36 7.45 8.96
C LYS A 112 -3.66 8.09 7.77
N CYS A 113 -4.40 8.30 6.68
CA CYS A 113 -3.89 8.98 5.50
C CYS A 113 -4.17 10.47 5.60
N LYS A 114 -3.22 11.30 5.14
CA LYS A 114 -3.39 12.75 5.17
C LYS A 114 -4.48 13.22 4.23
N ASP A 115 -4.57 12.60 3.05
CA ASP A 115 -5.54 12.92 2.01
C ASP A 115 -6.37 11.70 1.65
N ASP A 116 -7.59 11.92 1.15
CA ASP A 116 -8.47 10.85 0.69
C ASP A 116 -8.21 10.54 -0.78
N TYR A 117 -7.75 9.32 -1.04
CA TYR A 117 -7.44 8.84 -2.39
C TYR A 117 -8.52 7.94 -2.99
N CYS A 118 -9.65 7.78 -2.32
CA CYS A 118 -10.72 6.88 -2.79
C CYS A 118 -11.24 7.26 -4.17
N GLU A 119 -11.37 8.54 -4.47
CA GLU A 119 -11.83 8.98 -5.78
C GLU A 119 -10.84 8.63 -6.89
N GLN A 120 -9.55 8.82 -6.65
CA GLN A 120 -8.50 8.45 -7.61
C GLN A 120 -8.48 6.94 -7.85
N ILE A 121 -8.61 6.16 -6.79
CA ILE A 121 -8.67 4.70 -6.89
C ILE A 121 -9.94 4.27 -7.65
N ARG A 122 -11.07 4.90 -7.36
CA ARG A 122 -12.33 4.61 -8.06
C ARG A 122 -12.22 4.91 -9.56
N ASN A 123 -11.63 6.04 -9.92
CA ASN A 123 -11.44 6.41 -11.31
C ASN A 123 -10.58 5.39 -12.05
N LEU A 124 -9.53 4.91 -11.42
CA LEU A 124 -8.69 3.87 -11.98
C LEU A 124 -9.47 2.55 -12.10
N TYR A 125 -10.19 2.17 -11.06
CA TYR A 125 -11.01 0.95 -11.03
C TYR A 125 -12.07 0.94 -12.14
N GLU A 126 -12.72 2.08 -12.39
CA GLU A 126 -13.80 2.20 -13.37
C GLU A 126 -13.32 2.18 -14.83
N GLN A 127 -12.01 2.27 -15.06
CA GLN A 127 -11.44 2.15 -16.41
C GLN A 127 -11.42 0.72 -16.93
N TYR A 128 -11.68 -0.28 -16.10
CA TYR A 128 -11.55 -1.70 -16.45
C TYR A 128 -12.80 -2.54 -16.27
#